data_9197f55aeb4c2751106e15ad563db11f
#
_entry.id   9197f55aeb4c2751106e15ad563db11f
#
_cell.length_a   1.000
_cell.length_b   1.000
_cell.length_c   1.000
_cell.angle_alpha   90.00
_cell.angle_beta   90.00
_cell.angle_gamma   90.00
#
_symmetry.space_group_name_H-M   'P 1'
#
loop_
_entity.id
_entity.type
_entity.pdbx_description
1 polymer ?
#
loop_
_entity_poly.entity_id
_entity_poly.type
_entity_poly.pdbx_seq_one_letter_code
_entity_poly.pdbx_strand_id
1 'polypeptide(L)'
;MRNIYRKTFEQVRAPEDLWREIREIPAREQRPVRRRRVSGGVLAAALILALTGTALAAVYHVEIRNFTPEQLAETGADHAYKVLTDVERTPLEAFSQEALDAAAGAERFWEQKFDTWAEAEDFLGTRVPGVEAPAALQLKTRNGELAEAELRSYPLPLQTPTDRLNIGVRATLYTENYVEEPGDNTFLYYGLPDPNYSMEREDLRYQLPDGEEAVMVSTWDDDSGGVDAFLVRGNIRYWVYATYVLYDRETVLEEVEFILQNL
;
A
#
# COMPACT_ATOMS: atom_id res chain seq x y z
N MET A 1 -15.79 15.10 18.10
CA MET A 1 -15.14 13.81 17.95
C MET A 1 -15.67 12.68 18.83
N ARG A 2 -16.18 12.89 20.06
CA ARG A 2 -16.69 11.82 20.95
C ARG A 2 -17.96 11.06 20.44
N ASN A 3 -18.77 11.64 19.57
CA ASN A 3 -20.05 11.05 19.12
C ASN A 3 -19.93 10.10 17.92
N ILE A 4 -18.83 10.13 17.16
CA ILE A 4 -18.62 9.26 15.99
C ILE A 4 -18.22 7.85 16.48
N TYR A 5 -17.32 7.76 17.45
CA TYR A 5 -16.90 6.48 18.02
C TYR A 5 -18.04 5.67 18.64
N ARG A 6 -19.00 6.33 19.27
CA ARG A 6 -20.14 5.65 19.90
C ARG A 6 -21.08 4.99 18.89
N LYS A 7 -21.31 5.62 17.72
CA LYS A 7 -22.17 5.06 16.65
C LYS A 7 -21.55 3.84 15.97
N THR A 8 -20.22 3.79 15.81
CA THR A 8 -19.54 2.67 15.16
C THR A 8 -19.54 1.42 16.04
N PHE A 9 -19.38 1.58 17.36
CA PHE A 9 -19.45 0.45 18.31
C PHE A 9 -20.86 -0.12 18.53
N GLU A 10 -21.91 0.68 18.33
CA GLU A 10 -23.30 0.20 18.47
C GLU A 10 -23.74 -0.68 17.27
N GLN A 11 -22.99 -0.69 16.16
CA GLN A 11 -23.29 -1.50 14.97
C GLN A 11 -22.60 -2.87 14.98
N VAL A 12 -21.58 -3.08 15.80
CA VAL A 12 -20.92 -4.39 15.95
C VAL A 12 -21.73 -5.25 16.91
N ARG A 13 -22.73 -5.95 16.40
CA ARG A 13 -23.42 -7.00 17.14
C ARG A 13 -22.67 -8.31 16.91
N ALA A 14 -22.13 -8.88 17.99
CA ALA A 14 -21.60 -10.23 17.93
C ALA A 14 -22.72 -11.19 17.46
N PRO A 15 -22.42 -12.17 16.60
CA PRO A 15 -23.37 -13.19 16.17
C PRO A 15 -24.00 -13.87 17.38
N GLU A 16 -25.31 -14.14 17.33
CA GLU A 16 -26.05 -14.76 18.45
C GLU A 16 -25.48 -16.11 18.88
N ASP A 17 -24.83 -16.81 17.97
CA ASP A 17 -24.16 -18.10 18.21
C ASP A 17 -22.98 -17.97 19.19
N LEU A 18 -22.25 -16.86 19.12
CA LEU A 18 -21.15 -16.57 20.05
C LEU A 18 -21.65 -16.35 21.48
N TRP A 19 -22.81 -15.73 21.64
CA TRP A 19 -23.44 -15.54 22.95
C TRP A 19 -23.96 -16.83 23.52
N ARG A 20 -24.33 -17.80 22.70
CA ARG A 20 -24.78 -19.13 23.14
C ARG A 20 -23.61 -19.95 23.66
N GLU A 21 -22.48 -19.98 22.92
CA GLU A 21 -21.24 -20.65 23.35
C GLU A 21 -20.69 -20.09 24.66
N ILE A 22 -20.67 -18.77 24.82
CA ILE A 22 -20.21 -18.11 26.05
C ILE A 22 -21.09 -18.45 27.25
N ARG A 23 -22.40 -18.65 27.08
CA ARG A 23 -23.32 -19.05 28.16
C ARG A 23 -23.19 -20.51 28.57
N GLU A 24 -22.71 -21.36 27.66
CA GLU A 24 -22.56 -22.82 27.93
C GLU A 24 -21.22 -23.16 28.60
N ILE A 25 -20.22 -22.27 28.56
CA ILE A 25 -18.89 -22.47 29.17
C ILE A 25 -18.95 -22.67 30.69
N PRO A 26 -19.82 -21.97 31.49
CA PRO A 26 -19.87 -22.18 32.95
C PRO A 26 -20.43 -23.50 33.39
N ALA A 27 -21.20 -24.20 32.55
CA ALA A 27 -21.91 -25.41 32.94
C ALA A 27 -21.05 -26.71 32.83
N ARG A 28 -19.90 -26.67 32.19
CA ARG A 28 -19.06 -27.84 31.92
C ARG A 28 -17.91 -28.07 32.89
N GLU A 29 -17.57 -27.12 33.77
CA GLU A 29 -16.43 -27.24 34.68
C GLU A 29 -16.77 -27.26 36.15
N GLN A 30 -17.59 -28.23 36.59
CA GLN A 30 -17.62 -28.60 38.00
C GLN A 30 -16.94 -29.94 38.24
N ARG A 31 -15.61 -29.96 38.15
CA ARG A 31 -14.78 -30.97 38.81
C ARG A 31 -13.80 -30.26 39.76
N PRO A 32 -13.70 -30.72 41.03
CA PRO A 32 -12.87 -30.05 42.02
C PRO A 32 -11.39 -30.34 41.80
N VAL A 33 -10.68 -29.39 41.17
CA VAL A 33 -9.22 -29.39 41.11
C VAL A 33 -8.70 -28.45 42.20
N ARG A 34 -7.78 -28.99 43.01
CA ARG A 34 -7.08 -28.34 44.12
C ARG A 34 -6.55 -26.97 43.67
N ARG A 35 -7.10 -25.91 44.26
CA ARG A 35 -6.80 -24.52 43.98
C ARG A 35 -5.32 -24.17 44.28
N ARG A 36 -4.49 -24.02 43.24
CA ARG A 36 -3.47 -22.99 43.24
C ARG A 36 -4.17 -21.69 42.84
N ARG A 37 -4.18 -20.72 43.73
CA ARG A 37 -4.73 -19.36 43.49
C ARG A 37 -3.89 -18.67 42.40
N VAL A 38 -4.21 -18.86 41.15
CA VAL A 38 -3.80 -17.93 40.09
C VAL A 38 -4.81 -16.79 40.17
N SER A 39 -4.33 -15.59 40.50
CA SER A 39 -5.21 -14.43 40.69
C SER A 39 -5.98 -14.18 39.38
N GLY A 40 -7.32 -14.04 39.46
CA GLY A 40 -8.20 -13.80 38.30
C GLY A 40 -7.79 -12.59 37.44
N GLY A 41 -6.91 -11.73 37.96
CA GLY A 41 -6.31 -10.63 37.20
C GLY A 41 -5.36 -11.06 36.07
N VAL A 42 -4.67 -12.20 36.18
CA VAL A 42 -3.75 -12.69 35.14
C VAL A 42 -4.53 -13.26 33.94
N LEU A 43 -5.67 -13.94 34.20
CA LEU A 43 -6.52 -14.48 33.14
C LEU A 43 -7.28 -13.37 32.39
N ALA A 44 -7.76 -12.35 33.13
CA ALA A 44 -8.37 -11.18 32.52
C ALA A 44 -7.38 -10.35 31.69
N ALA A 45 -6.14 -10.18 32.19
CA ALA A 45 -5.09 -9.50 31.45
C ALA A 45 -4.65 -10.27 30.19
N ALA A 46 -4.58 -11.61 30.22
CA ALA A 46 -4.27 -12.44 29.07
C ALA A 46 -5.39 -12.42 28.03
N LEU A 47 -6.67 -12.40 28.43
CA LEU A 47 -7.83 -12.26 27.55
C LEU A 47 -7.90 -10.85 26.92
N ILE A 48 -7.63 -9.82 27.69
CA ILE A 48 -7.57 -8.44 27.18
C ILE A 48 -6.39 -8.29 26.23
N LEU A 49 -5.21 -8.86 26.51
CA LEU A 49 -4.08 -8.87 25.59
C LEU A 49 -4.34 -9.69 24.32
N ALA A 50 -5.05 -10.82 24.40
CA ALA A 50 -5.43 -11.58 23.21
C ALA A 50 -6.48 -10.85 22.36
N LEU A 51 -7.46 -10.19 22.97
CA LEU A 51 -8.48 -9.42 22.26
C LEU A 51 -7.97 -8.07 21.75
N THR A 52 -7.02 -7.44 22.46
CA THR A 52 -6.36 -6.21 21.98
C THR A 52 -5.25 -6.52 20.98
N GLY A 53 -4.57 -7.66 21.10
CA GLY A 53 -3.54 -8.10 20.14
C GLY A 53 -4.10 -8.40 18.75
N THR A 54 -5.32 -8.93 18.66
CA THR A 54 -6.00 -9.14 17.37
C THR A 54 -6.68 -7.87 16.82
N ALA A 55 -6.96 -6.88 17.68
CA ALA A 55 -7.52 -5.59 17.25
C ALA A 55 -6.45 -4.53 16.93
N LEU A 56 -5.17 -4.75 17.32
CA LEU A 56 -4.06 -3.84 17.04
C LEU A 56 -3.22 -4.26 15.83
N ALA A 57 -3.54 -5.36 15.17
CA ALA A 57 -2.80 -5.85 14.01
C ALA A 57 -3.30 -5.32 12.65
N ALA A 58 -4.24 -4.40 12.61
CA ALA A 58 -4.44 -3.59 11.44
C ALA A 58 -3.52 -2.34 11.54
N VAL A 59 -2.21 -2.55 11.53
CA VAL A 59 -1.28 -1.48 11.21
C VAL A 59 -1.52 -1.19 9.72
N TYR A 60 -2.27 -0.13 9.46
CA TYR A 60 -2.44 0.36 8.09
C TYR A 60 -1.07 0.86 7.63
N HIS A 61 -0.38 0.05 6.84
CA HIS A 61 0.89 0.43 6.22
C HIS A 61 0.71 1.52 5.16
N VAL A 62 -0.55 1.73 4.70
CA VAL A 62 -0.90 2.75 3.70
C VAL A 62 -2.12 3.55 4.17
N GLU A 63 -2.00 4.88 4.21
CA GLU A 63 -3.09 5.82 4.47
C GLU A 63 -3.22 6.80 3.31
N ILE A 64 -4.43 6.98 2.79
CA ILE A 64 -4.73 8.05 1.82
C ILE A 64 -5.27 9.25 2.59
N ARG A 65 -4.59 10.38 2.45
CA ARG A 65 -5.02 11.66 3.03
C ARG A 65 -5.45 12.62 1.95
N ASN A 66 -6.75 12.82 1.84
CA ASN A 66 -7.33 13.73 0.87
C ASN A 66 -7.04 15.18 1.25
N PHE A 67 -6.84 16.02 0.24
CA PHE A 67 -6.69 17.47 0.41
C PHE A 67 -8.03 18.10 0.78
N THR A 68 -7.97 19.14 1.61
CA THR A 68 -9.14 19.96 1.91
C THR A 68 -9.49 20.85 0.72
N PRO A 69 -10.73 21.38 0.63
CA PRO A 69 -11.10 22.31 -0.44
C PRO A 69 -10.15 23.51 -0.56
N GLU A 70 -9.63 24.03 0.55
CA GLU A 70 -8.68 25.14 0.58
C GLU A 70 -7.34 24.74 -0.05
N GLN A 71 -6.83 23.55 0.30
CA GLN A 71 -5.60 23.00 -0.29
C GLN A 71 -5.75 22.72 -1.79
N LEU A 72 -6.90 22.19 -2.22
CA LEU A 72 -7.19 22.00 -3.65
C LEU A 72 -7.20 23.32 -4.41
N ALA A 73 -7.81 24.35 -3.85
CA ALA A 73 -7.84 25.70 -4.47
C ALA A 73 -6.43 26.28 -4.68
N GLU A 74 -5.48 25.98 -3.79
CA GLU A 74 -4.08 26.41 -3.95
C GLU A 74 -3.35 25.65 -5.07
N THR A 75 -3.69 24.39 -5.32
CA THR A 75 -3.06 23.56 -6.35
C THR A 75 -3.68 23.76 -7.74
N GLY A 76 -4.94 24.17 -7.80
CA GLY A 76 -5.75 24.19 -9.01
C GLY A 76 -6.12 22.80 -9.54
N ALA A 77 -5.91 21.75 -8.74
CA ALA A 77 -6.29 20.37 -9.10
C ALA A 77 -7.76 20.11 -8.72
N ASP A 78 -8.43 19.24 -9.48
CA ASP A 78 -9.79 18.81 -9.19
C ASP A 78 -9.81 17.83 -8.02
N HIS A 79 -8.83 16.93 -7.99
CA HIS A 79 -8.60 15.98 -6.92
C HIS A 79 -7.13 15.95 -6.53
N ALA A 80 -6.86 15.85 -5.24
CA ALA A 80 -5.51 15.64 -4.73
C ALA A 80 -5.55 14.80 -3.47
N TYR A 81 -4.54 13.96 -3.33
CA TYR A 81 -4.32 13.19 -2.11
C TYR A 81 -2.83 12.97 -1.88
N LYS A 82 -2.50 12.75 -0.63
CA LYS A 82 -1.16 12.31 -0.20
C LYS A 82 -1.24 10.88 0.27
N VAL A 83 -0.29 10.08 -0.18
CA VAL A 83 -0.11 8.69 0.27
C VAL A 83 0.90 8.68 1.40
N LEU A 84 0.48 8.28 2.57
CA LEU A 84 1.36 8.05 3.72
C LEU A 84 1.61 6.56 3.84
N THR A 85 2.87 6.16 3.90
CA THR A 85 3.27 4.77 4.03
C THR A 85 4.21 4.60 5.21
N ASP A 86 3.97 3.55 6.00
CA ASP A 86 4.90 3.11 7.04
C ASP A 86 5.76 1.99 6.46
N VAL A 87 6.94 2.36 5.94
CA VAL A 87 7.87 1.46 5.26
C VAL A 87 9.16 1.41 6.08
N GLU A 88 9.60 0.20 6.39
CA GLU A 88 10.89 -0.02 7.04
C GLU A 88 12.05 0.48 6.19
N ARG A 89 13.10 1.00 6.81
CA ARG A 89 14.29 1.44 6.09
C ARG A 89 15.15 0.26 5.71
N THR A 90 15.59 0.23 4.45
CA THR A 90 16.54 -0.76 3.96
C THR A 90 17.96 -0.32 4.33
N PRO A 91 18.71 -1.13 5.08
CA PRO A 91 20.09 -0.79 5.43
C PRO A 91 20.99 -0.81 4.19
N LEU A 92 22.00 0.07 4.15
CA LEU A 92 22.87 0.21 2.97
C LEU A 92 23.62 -1.09 2.63
N GLU A 93 23.97 -1.90 3.62
CA GLU A 93 24.60 -3.21 3.43
C GLU A 93 23.75 -4.25 2.69
N ALA A 94 22.45 -4.00 2.55
CA ALA A 94 21.56 -4.84 1.77
C ALA A 94 21.74 -4.65 0.25
N PHE A 95 22.36 -3.54 -0.17
CA PHE A 95 22.61 -3.24 -1.57
C PHE A 95 23.95 -3.76 -2.04
N SER A 96 24.06 -4.09 -3.31
CA SER A 96 25.33 -4.48 -3.93
C SER A 96 26.33 -3.32 -3.92
N GLN A 97 27.61 -3.63 -3.92
CA GLN A 97 28.64 -2.60 -4.04
C GLN A 97 28.54 -1.85 -5.37
N GLU A 98 28.14 -2.55 -6.45
CA GLU A 98 27.94 -1.96 -7.77
C GLU A 98 26.83 -0.91 -7.77
N ALA A 99 25.70 -1.18 -7.11
CA ALA A 99 24.61 -0.22 -6.95
C ALA A 99 25.02 0.98 -6.09
N LEU A 100 25.78 0.75 -5.01
CA LEU A 100 26.29 1.83 -4.15
C LEU A 100 27.29 2.72 -4.88
N ASP A 101 28.19 2.12 -5.66
CA ASP A 101 29.17 2.85 -6.47
C ASP A 101 28.49 3.66 -7.59
N ALA A 102 27.48 3.11 -8.23
CA ALA A 102 26.67 3.80 -9.22
C ALA A 102 25.93 5.00 -8.60
N ALA A 103 25.35 4.82 -7.42
CA ALA A 103 24.71 5.90 -6.67
C ALA A 103 25.71 6.99 -6.26
N ALA A 104 26.86 6.62 -5.70
CA ALA A 104 27.90 7.56 -5.26
C ALA A 104 28.48 8.41 -6.40
N GLY A 105 28.48 7.88 -7.63
CA GLY A 105 28.91 8.60 -8.84
C GLY A 105 27.86 9.59 -9.40
N ALA A 106 26.65 9.59 -8.89
CA ALA A 106 25.55 10.41 -9.40
C ALA A 106 25.40 11.73 -8.63
N GLU A 107 25.10 12.83 -9.33
CA GLU A 107 24.80 14.12 -8.65
C GLU A 107 23.46 14.10 -7.91
N ARG A 108 22.42 13.52 -8.51
CA ARG A 108 21.06 13.46 -7.95
C ARG A 108 20.44 12.07 -8.08
N PHE A 109 20.58 11.46 -9.25
CA PHE A 109 20.10 10.10 -9.50
C PHE A 109 20.93 9.45 -10.62
N TRP A 110 21.01 8.14 -10.57
CA TRP A 110 21.50 7.26 -11.61
C TRP A 110 20.35 6.40 -12.12
N GLU A 111 20.33 6.08 -13.42
CA GLU A 111 19.29 5.25 -14.01
C GLU A 111 19.87 4.30 -15.06
N GLN A 112 19.40 3.05 -15.03
CA GLN A 112 19.72 2.04 -16.02
C GLN A 112 18.48 1.19 -16.34
N LYS A 113 18.41 0.75 -17.61
CA LYS A 113 17.40 -0.21 -18.08
C LYS A 113 17.99 -1.60 -18.12
N PHE A 114 17.16 -2.58 -17.79
CA PHE A 114 17.45 -4.00 -17.79
C PHE A 114 16.40 -4.74 -18.62
N ASP A 115 16.80 -5.84 -19.23
CA ASP A 115 15.89 -6.64 -20.06
C ASP A 115 14.83 -7.36 -19.21
N THR A 116 15.13 -7.61 -17.94
CA THR A 116 14.22 -8.24 -16.99
C THR A 116 14.27 -7.54 -15.62
N TRP A 117 13.20 -7.70 -14.87
CA TRP A 117 13.14 -7.26 -13.47
C TRP A 117 14.20 -7.97 -12.60
N ALA A 118 14.41 -9.26 -12.83
CA ALA A 118 15.39 -10.06 -12.09
C ALA A 118 16.83 -9.56 -12.29
N GLU A 119 17.21 -9.12 -13.50
CA GLU A 119 18.53 -8.53 -13.75
C GLU A 119 18.72 -7.21 -12.98
N ALA A 120 17.66 -6.39 -12.89
CA ALA A 120 17.70 -5.17 -12.09
C ALA A 120 17.81 -5.47 -10.58
N GLU A 121 17.14 -6.52 -10.11
CA GLU A 121 17.21 -7.04 -8.75
C GLU A 121 18.64 -7.55 -8.42
N ASP A 122 19.22 -8.34 -9.33
CA ASP A 122 20.58 -8.85 -9.19
C ASP A 122 21.61 -7.71 -9.13
N PHE A 123 21.46 -6.69 -9.99
CA PHE A 123 22.31 -5.49 -9.94
C PHE A 123 22.16 -4.76 -8.61
N LEU A 124 20.91 -4.60 -8.13
CA LEU A 124 20.63 -3.92 -6.86
C LEU A 124 21.19 -4.68 -5.66
N GLY A 125 21.31 -6.01 -5.73
CA GLY A 125 21.75 -6.88 -4.64
C GLY A 125 20.70 -7.15 -3.57
N THR A 126 19.52 -6.55 -3.70
CA THR A 126 18.41 -6.71 -2.77
C THR A 126 17.22 -7.30 -3.50
N ARG A 127 16.62 -8.32 -2.91
CA ARG A 127 15.43 -8.95 -3.50
C ARG A 127 14.22 -8.01 -3.40
N VAL A 128 13.62 -7.76 -4.55
CA VAL A 128 12.44 -6.92 -4.73
C VAL A 128 11.42 -7.70 -5.56
N PRO A 129 10.56 -8.53 -4.94
CA PRO A 129 9.53 -9.26 -5.68
C PRO A 129 8.81 -8.35 -6.67
N GLY A 130 8.63 -8.80 -7.89
CA GLY A 130 8.08 -7.95 -8.94
C GLY A 130 7.49 -8.76 -10.10
N VAL A 131 7.55 -8.20 -11.29
CA VAL A 131 6.88 -8.69 -12.48
C VAL A 131 7.85 -9.28 -13.51
N GLU A 132 7.39 -10.24 -14.30
CA GLU A 132 8.18 -10.77 -15.43
C GLU A 132 8.13 -9.80 -16.62
N ALA A 133 8.91 -8.71 -16.55
CA ALA A 133 8.94 -7.67 -17.56
C ALA A 133 10.28 -6.93 -17.55
N PRO A 134 10.63 -6.19 -18.62
CA PRO A 134 11.75 -5.26 -18.60
C PRO A 134 11.62 -4.25 -17.47
N ALA A 135 12.73 -3.87 -16.87
CA ALA A 135 12.73 -2.93 -15.76
C ALA A 135 13.70 -1.76 -16.00
N ALA A 136 13.41 -0.62 -15.38
CA ALA A 136 14.36 0.46 -15.18
C ALA A 136 14.60 0.59 -13.66
N LEU A 137 15.88 0.62 -13.29
CA LEU A 137 16.31 0.91 -11.93
C LEU A 137 16.77 2.36 -11.85
N GLN A 138 16.20 3.11 -10.90
CA GLN A 138 16.65 4.46 -10.57
C GLN A 138 17.17 4.48 -9.13
N LEU A 139 18.38 4.99 -8.95
CA LEU A 139 18.99 5.20 -7.63
C LEU A 139 19.06 6.70 -7.38
N LYS A 140 18.33 7.20 -6.39
CA LYS A 140 18.37 8.61 -5.98
C LYS A 140 19.33 8.80 -4.82
N THR A 141 20.12 9.86 -4.87
CA THR A 141 21.13 10.16 -3.87
C THR A 141 20.83 11.41 -3.11
N ARG A 142 21.26 11.43 -1.86
CA ARG A 142 21.28 12.60 -1.00
C ARG A 142 22.66 12.74 -0.38
N ASN A 143 23.30 13.89 -0.58
CA ASN A 143 24.67 14.14 -0.11
C ASN A 143 25.70 13.10 -0.61
N GLY A 144 25.47 12.52 -1.79
CA GLY A 144 26.35 11.49 -2.38
C GLY A 144 26.14 10.08 -1.87
N GLU A 145 25.10 9.85 -1.03
CA GLU A 145 24.76 8.53 -0.52
C GLU A 145 23.38 8.09 -1.05
N LEU A 146 23.20 6.78 -1.24
CA LEU A 146 21.92 6.22 -1.69
C LEU A 146 20.82 6.54 -0.69
N ALA A 147 19.76 7.19 -1.15
CA ALA A 147 18.60 7.55 -0.36
C ALA A 147 17.36 6.73 -0.74
N GLU A 148 17.17 6.47 -2.03
CA GLU A 148 16.02 5.74 -2.56
C GLU A 148 16.46 4.90 -3.75
N ALA A 149 15.99 3.64 -3.81
CA ALA A 149 16.09 2.78 -4.98
C ALA A 149 14.69 2.46 -5.49
N GLU A 150 14.43 2.76 -6.77
CA GLU A 150 13.14 2.52 -7.41
C GLU A 150 13.32 1.61 -8.61
N LEU A 151 12.68 0.44 -8.58
CA LEU A 151 12.49 -0.41 -9.75
C LEU A 151 11.13 -0.09 -10.36
N ARG A 152 11.08 0.06 -11.69
CA ARG A 152 9.84 0.33 -12.40
C ARG A 152 9.75 -0.45 -13.70
N SER A 153 8.56 -0.91 -14.02
CA SER A 153 8.23 -1.50 -15.32
C SER A 153 6.97 -0.84 -15.88
N TYR A 154 7.04 -0.43 -17.17
CA TYR A 154 5.94 0.22 -17.86
C TYR A 154 6.19 0.28 -19.37
N PRO A 155 5.19 -0.04 -20.22
CA PRO A 155 3.96 -0.74 -19.85
C PRO A 155 4.22 -2.21 -19.52
N LEU A 156 3.40 -2.79 -18.66
CA LEU A 156 3.43 -4.24 -18.40
C LEU A 156 2.78 -5.00 -19.57
N PRO A 157 3.25 -6.23 -19.85
CA PRO A 157 2.51 -7.14 -20.72
C PRO A 157 1.18 -7.53 -20.05
N LEU A 158 0.08 -7.25 -20.72
CA LEU A 158 -1.27 -7.58 -20.23
C LEU A 158 -1.68 -8.99 -20.66
N GLN A 159 -2.54 -9.65 -19.88
CA GLN A 159 -3.13 -10.93 -20.26
C GLN A 159 -3.92 -10.82 -21.59
N THR A 160 -4.64 -9.70 -21.75
CA THR A 160 -5.29 -9.34 -22.99
C THR A 160 -4.67 -8.06 -23.54
N PRO A 161 -3.72 -8.14 -24.50
CA PRO A 161 -3.07 -6.97 -25.04
C PRO A 161 -4.08 -5.99 -25.65
N THR A 162 -4.00 -4.74 -25.23
CA THR A 162 -4.81 -3.65 -25.77
C THR A 162 -4.01 -2.34 -25.74
N ASP A 163 -4.27 -1.44 -26.67
CA ASP A 163 -3.73 -0.08 -26.70
C ASP A 163 -4.54 0.90 -25.83
N ARG A 164 -5.62 0.42 -25.23
CA ARG A 164 -6.54 1.21 -24.41
C ARG A 164 -6.27 1.15 -22.92
N LEU A 165 -5.44 0.23 -22.48
CA LEU A 165 -5.05 0.04 -21.09
C LEU A 165 -3.53 -0.02 -20.98
N ASN A 166 -2.97 0.82 -20.12
CA ASN A 166 -1.57 0.77 -19.78
C ASN A 166 -1.44 0.61 -18.28
N ILE A 167 -0.66 -0.37 -17.85
CA ILE A 167 -0.37 -0.62 -16.44
C ILE A 167 1.14 -0.57 -16.21
N GLY A 168 1.54 -0.03 -15.07
CA GLY A 168 2.92 -0.05 -14.62
C GLY A 168 3.03 -0.42 -13.15
N VAL A 169 4.21 -0.86 -12.77
CA VAL A 169 4.57 -1.18 -11.38
C VAL A 169 5.82 -0.40 -11.01
N ARG A 170 5.82 0.15 -9.81
CA ARG A 170 7.01 0.69 -9.14
C ARG A 170 7.17 0.02 -7.79
N ALA A 171 8.39 -0.38 -7.49
CA ALA A 171 8.79 -0.87 -6.18
C ALA A 171 9.88 0.05 -5.65
N THR A 172 9.68 0.62 -4.48
CA THR A 172 10.58 1.61 -3.89
C THR A 172 11.08 1.13 -2.55
N LEU A 173 12.41 1.18 -2.38
CA LEU A 173 13.10 0.97 -1.11
C LEU A 173 13.69 2.31 -0.65
N TYR A 174 13.51 2.61 0.63
CA TYR A 174 14.07 3.81 1.24
C TYR A 174 15.18 3.43 2.21
N THR A 175 16.33 4.08 2.09
CA THR A 175 17.41 3.92 3.05
C THR A 175 17.26 4.89 4.23
N GLU A 176 18.15 4.81 5.22
CA GLU A 176 18.24 5.75 6.32
C GLU A 176 18.53 7.20 5.88
N ASN A 177 19.09 7.38 4.68
CA ASN A 177 19.40 8.70 4.10
C ASN A 177 18.20 9.37 3.42
N TYR A 178 17.08 8.64 3.25
CA TYR A 178 15.87 9.21 2.67
C TYR A 178 15.21 10.19 3.63
N VAL A 179 14.89 11.36 3.11
CA VAL A 179 14.06 12.36 3.79
C VAL A 179 12.95 12.77 2.84
N GLU A 180 11.72 12.62 3.31
CA GLU A 180 10.54 13.03 2.54
C GLU A 180 10.57 14.53 2.27
N GLU A 181 10.43 14.91 0.99
CA GLU A 181 10.36 16.32 0.57
C GLU A 181 8.90 16.77 0.45
N PRO A 182 8.64 18.08 0.56
CA PRO A 182 7.32 18.62 0.26
C PRO A 182 6.90 18.24 -1.17
N GLY A 183 5.75 17.58 -1.32
CA GLY A 183 5.27 17.09 -2.61
C GLY A 183 5.54 15.61 -2.88
N ASP A 184 6.47 14.98 -2.17
CA ASP A 184 6.63 13.54 -2.24
C ASP A 184 5.32 12.83 -1.88
N ASN A 185 5.02 11.76 -2.62
CA ASN A 185 3.80 10.98 -2.42
C ASN A 185 2.49 11.77 -2.55
N THR A 186 2.54 12.92 -3.21
CA THR A 186 1.37 13.76 -3.51
C THR A 186 0.93 13.54 -4.95
N PHE A 187 -0.35 13.21 -5.13
CA PHE A 187 -0.97 12.93 -6.41
C PHE A 187 -1.97 14.03 -6.71
N LEU A 188 -1.80 14.69 -7.86
CA LEU A 188 -2.63 15.79 -8.31
C LEU A 188 -3.31 15.41 -9.62
N TYR A 189 -4.62 15.49 -9.66
CA TYR A 189 -5.42 15.22 -10.86
C TYR A 189 -6.05 16.52 -11.35
N TYR A 190 -5.80 16.81 -12.60
CA TYR A 190 -6.35 17.96 -13.29
C TYR A 190 -7.34 17.47 -14.35
N GLY A 191 -8.61 17.81 -14.19
CA GLY A 191 -9.61 17.55 -15.19
C GLY A 191 -9.40 18.40 -16.44
N LEU A 192 -10.17 18.10 -17.47
CA LEU A 192 -10.22 18.92 -18.66
C LEU A 192 -10.89 20.28 -18.29
N PRO A 193 -10.48 21.40 -18.91
CA PRO A 193 -11.07 22.71 -18.65
C PRO A 193 -12.48 22.84 -19.31
N ASP A 194 -13.33 21.82 -19.14
CA ASP A 194 -14.70 21.77 -19.60
C ASP A 194 -15.63 21.83 -18.39
N PRO A 195 -16.55 22.80 -18.30
CA PRO A 195 -17.47 22.92 -17.17
C PRO A 195 -18.47 21.76 -17.06
N ASN A 196 -18.59 20.92 -18.10
CA ASN A 196 -19.39 19.71 -18.08
C ASN A 196 -18.57 18.45 -17.74
N TYR A 197 -17.26 18.60 -17.61
CA TYR A 197 -16.37 17.51 -17.23
C TYR A 197 -16.48 17.27 -15.72
N SER A 198 -16.80 16.04 -15.34
CA SER A 198 -16.81 15.58 -13.95
C SER A 198 -16.04 14.30 -13.87
N MET A 199 -14.93 14.34 -13.13
CA MET A 199 -14.20 13.13 -12.77
C MET A 199 -14.79 12.56 -11.49
N GLU A 200 -15.19 11.31 -11.53
CA GLU A 200 -15.58 10.57 -10.34
C GLU A 200 -14.35 9.97 -9.67
N ARG A 201 -14.46 9.67 -8.39
CA ARG A 201 -13.39 9.05 -7.60
C ARG A 201 -13.94 8.11 -6.54
N GLU A 202 -13.25 7.00 -6.35
CA GLU A 202 -13.52 6.04 -5.30
C GLU A 202 -12.22 5.56 -4.66
N ASP A 203 -12.19 5.53 -3.33
CA ASP A 203 -11.10 4.96 -2.55
C ASP A 203 -11.51 3.54 -2.13
N LEU A 204 -10.75 2.54 -2.54
CA LEU A 204 -11.01 1.12 -2.32
C LEU A 204 -9.94 0.51 -1.41
N ARG A 205 -10.33 -0.53 -0.67
CA ARG A 205 -9.40 -1.36 0.10
C ARG A 205 -9.53 -2.79 -0.37
N TYR A 206 -8.41 -3.36 -0.72
CA TYR A 206 -8.33 -4.72 -1.23
C TYR A 206 -7.52 -5.60 -0.28
N GLN A 207 -8.16 -6.67 0.22
CA GLN A 207 -7.51 -7.64 1.09
C GLN A 207 -6.86 -8.72 0.24
N LEU A 208 -5.53 -8.82 0.30
CA LEU A 208 -4.80 -9.86 -0.39
C LEU A 208 -4.97 -11.23 0.29
N PRO A 209 -4.74 -12.34 -0.45
CA PRO A 209 -4.88 -13.70 0.10
C PRO A 209 -3.98 -14.01 1.30
N ASP A 210 -2.83 -13.34 1.42
CA ASP A 210 -1.88 -13.46 2.52
C ASP A 210 -2.26 -12.65 3.77
N GLY A 211 -3.34 -11.86 3.68
CA GLY A 211 -3.85 -11.03 4.76
C GLY A 211 -3.34 -9.59 4.76
N GLU A 212 -2.47 -9.22 3.83
CA GLU A 212 -2.06 -7.84 3.64
C GLU A 212 -3.16 -7.01 2.98
N GLU A 213 -3.11 -5.69 3.14
CA GLU A 213 -4.11 -4.77 2.58
C GLU A 213 -3.44 -3.81 1.59
N ALA A 214 -3.99 -3.76 0.37
CA ALA A 214 -3.68 -2.71 -0.58
C ALA A 214 -4.75 -1.62 -0.55
N VAL A 215 -4.36 -0.37 -0.74
CA VAL A 215 -5.27 0.77 -0.88
C VAL A 215 -5.23 1.23 -2.32
N MET A 216 -6.41 1.37 -2.94
CA MET A 216 -6.53 1.80 -4.33
C MET A 216 -7.35 3.09 -4.39
N VAL A 217 -6.91 4.00 -5.25
CA VAL A 217 -7.66 5.19 -5.66
C VAL A 217 -8.00 5.05 -7.12
N SER A 218 -9.29 4.93 -7.42
CA SER A 218 -9.80 4.88 -8.80
C SER A 218 -10.43 6.22 -9.14
N THR A 219 -10.03 6.79 -10.28
CA THR A 219 -10.60 8.01 -10.84
C THR A 219 -11.09 7.72 -12.25
N TRP A 220 -12.26 8.23 -12.64
CA TRP A 220 -12.82 7.98 -13.97
C TRP A 220 -13.79 9.07 -14.40
N ASP A 221 -13.99 9.12 -15.71
CA ASP A 221 -15.08 9.80 -16.39
C ASP A 221 -15.82 8.82 -17.34
N ASP A 222 -16.63 9.33 -18.26
CA ASP A 222 -17.38 8.50 -19.19
C ASP A 222 -16.50 7.65 -20.14
N ASP A 223 -15.30 8.14 -20.48
CA ASP A 223 -14.46 7.58 -21.53
C ASP A 223 -13.08 7.12 -21.04
N SER A 224 -12.64 7.57 -19.88
CA SER A 224 -11.26 7.34 -19.42
C SER A 224 -11.14 7.25 -17.90
N GLY A 225 -10.01 6.77 -17.42
CA GLY A 225 -9.73 6.73 -16.01
C GLY A 225 -8.33 6.29 -15.66
N GLY A 226 -8.12 6.23 -14.36
CA GLY A 226 -6.89 5.74 -13.76
C GLY A 226 -7.13 4.99 -12.47
N VAL A 227 -6.21 4.12 -12.11
CA VAL A 227 -6.16 3.43 -10.84
C VAL A 227 -4.76 3.56 -10.28
N ASP A 228 -4.65 4.01 -9.06
CA ASP A 228 -3.40 3.97 -8.28
C ASP A 228 -3.59 3.05 -7.09
N ALA A 229 -2.83 1.97 -7.05
CA ALA A 229 -2.87 1.00 -5.97
C ALA A 229 -1.55 0.99 -5.20
N PHE A 230 -1.62 1.04 -3.89
CA PHE A 230 -0.46 1.11 -3.00
C PHE A 230 -0.47 -0.08 -2.05
N LEU A 231 0.67 -0.73 -1.94
CA LEU A 231 0.91 -1.87 -1.05
C LEU A 231 2.28 -1.68 -0.38
N VAL A 232 2.39 -2.05 0.88
CA VAL A 232 3.68 -2.13 1.60
C VAL A 232 3.93 -3.56 2.02
N ARG A 233 5.09 -4.10 1.65
CA ARG A 233 5.59 -5.41 2.06
C ARG A 233 6.97 -5.27 2.68
N GLY A 234 7.01 -5.28 4.01
CA GLY A 234 8.24 -5.09 4.77
C GLY A 234 8.88 -3.73 4.47
N ASN A 235 10.05 -3.75 3.86
CA ASN A 235 10.82 -2.57 3.50
C ASN A 235 10.54 -2.06 2.06
N ILE A 236 9.55 -2.62 1.35
CA ILE A 236 9.23 -2.28 -0.04
C ILE A 236 7.86 -1.61 -0.11
N ARG A 237 7.80 -0.45 -0.73
CA ARG A 237 6.56 0.18 -1.14
C ARG A 237 6.30 -0.10 -2.61
N TYR A 238 5.18 -0.69 -2.91
CA TYR A 238 4.70 -0.88 -4.27
C TYR A 238 3.67 0.19 -4.63
N TRP A 239 3.74 0.64 -5.88
CA TRP A 239 2.73 1.44 -6.53
C TRP A 239 2.42 0.81 -7.89
N VAL A 240 1.23 0.22 -8.02
CA VAL A 240 0.67 -0.24 -9.28
C VAL A 240 -0.23 0.86 -9.79
N TYR A 241 0.00 1.32 -11.01
CA TYR A 241 -0.79 2.37 -11.62
C TYR A 241 -1.29 1.94 -12.99
N ALA A 242 -2.54 2.27 -13.28
CA ALA A 242 -3.19 1.99 -14.54
C ALA A 242 -3.80 3.26 -15.10
N THR A 243 -3.73 3.41 -16.45
CA THR A 243 -4.47 4.43 -17.19
C THR A 243 -5.20 3.76 -18.33
N TYR A 244 -6.46 4.14 -18.56
CA TYR A 244 -7.28 3.53 -19.57
C TYR A 244 -8.17 4.54 -20.31
N VAL A 245 -8.50 4.22 -21.55
CA VAL A 245 -9.39 5.01 -22.41
C VAL A 245 -10.35 4.06 -23.13
N LEU A 246 -11.66 4.33 -23.07
CA LEU A 246 -12.71 3.50 -23.68
C LEU A 246 -12.57 2.00 -23.29
N TYR A 247 -12.28 1.76 -22.02
CA TYR A 247 -12.07 0.43 -21.46
C TYR A 247 -12.89 0.26 -20.18
N ASP A 248 -13.31 -0.96 -19.90
CA ASP A 248 -14.16 -1.24 -18.74
C ASP A 248 -13.38 -1.12 -17.42
N ARG A 249 -13.86 -0.27 -16.51
CA ARG A 249 -13.24 0.00 -15.23
C ARG A 249 -13.11 -1.26 -14.35
N GLU A 250 -14.14 -2.11 -14.34
CA GLU A 250 -14.11 -3.32 -13.49
C GLU A 250 -12.98 -4.25 -13.94
N THR A 251 -12.82 -4.43 -15.25
CA THR A 251 -11.70 -5.20 -15.82
C THR A 251 -10.34 -4.59 -15.45
N VAL A 252 -10.22 -3.27 -15.41
CA VAL A 252 -8.96 -2.61 -14.98
C VAL A 252 -8.66 -2.91 -13.51
N LEU A 253 -9.68 -2.85 -12.65
CA LEU A 253 -9.52 -3.19 -11.23
C LEU A 253 -9.08 -4.65 -11.07
N GLU A 254 -9.69 -5.60 -11.79
CA GLU A 254 -9.31 -7.02 -11.76
C GLU A 254 -7.85 -7.24 -12.20
N GLU A 255 -7.39 -6.56 -13.24
CA GLU A 255 -5.98 -6.64 -13.69
C GLU A 255 -5.01 -6.07 -12.64
N VAL A 256 -5.36 -4.94 -12.00
CA VAL A 256 -4.55 -4.36 -10.90
C VAL A 256 -4.51 -5.30 -9.69
N GLU A 257 -5.64 -5.88 -9.30
CA GLU A 257 -5.72 -6.87 -8.22
C GLU A 257 -4.87 -8.11 -8.53
N PHE A 258 -4.94 -8.62 -9.77
CA PHE A 258 -4.10 -9.74 -10.20
C PHE A 258 -2.61 -9.43 -10.06
N ILE A 259 -2.17 -8.23 -10.45
CA ILE A 259 -0.77 -7.82 -10.27
C ILE A 259 -0.39 -7.76 -8.79
N LEU A 260 -1.21 -7.12 -7.95
CA LEU A 260 -0.97 -7.02 -6.50
C LEU A 260 -0.84 -8.38 -5.82
N GLN A 261 -1.61 -9.39 -6.26
CA GLN A 261 -1.52 -10.76 -5.72
C GLN A 261 -0.22 -11.47 -6.09
N ASN A 262 0.44 -11.05 -7.17
CA ASN A 262 1.67 -11.67 -7.70
C ASN A 262 2.95 -10.89 -7.36
N LEU A 263 2.84 -9.74 -6.70
CA LEU A 263 3.97 -9.02 -6.11
C LEU A 263 4.36 -9.62 -4.78
#